data_7a2876862907af68e32addff7c2fb90c
#
_entry.id   7a2876862907af68e32addff7c2fb90c
#
_cell.length_a   1.000
_cell.length_b   1.000
_cell.length_c   1.000
_cell.angle_alpha   90.00
_cell.angle_beta   90.00
_cell.angle_gamma   90.00
#
_symmetry.space_group_name_H-M   'P 1'
#
loop_
_entity.id
_entity.type
_entity.pdbx_description
1 polymer ?
#
loop_
_entity_poly.entity_id
_entity_poly.type
_entity_poly.pdbx_seq_one_letter_code
_entity_poly.pdbx_strand_id
1 'polypeptide(L)'
;VGLSLEKVSATAPGLIDLYKSARVSLTKRGLQHARAAVYLVLDRSGSMRPHYRSGAVQHFAEQVLALSAHLDDDGRVPVVFFSTGVDGIAEISLDDHLNRIGRLHSALGHMGRTNYHLAMKAVIRHYQLSGATDPALVVFQTDGGPTSRAAARDMLCLAAELPIYWQFVGFGDPADQEFAFLRRLDELPVPARRPVDNAGFFPAGQDPRAHTDADLYDHLLTGFPEWLTAARAAGTLDGG
;
A
#
# COMPACT_ATOMS: atom_id res chain seq x y z
N VAL A 1 -15.04 10.43 -8.07
CA VAL A 1 -14.23 11.65 -7.98
C VAL A 1 -13.68 11.71 -6.56
N GLY A 2 -12.36 11.89 -6.42
CA GLY A 2 -11.76 12.00 -5.09
C GLY A 2 -12.36 13.15 -4.25
N LEU A 3 -12.01 13.17 -2.99
CA LEU A 3 -12.50 14.18 -2.03
C LEU A 3 -11.92 15.57 -2.35
N SER A 4 -12.71 16.61 -2.15
CA SER A 4 -12.24 17.99 -2.36
C SER A 4 -11.31 18.45 -1.23
N LEU A 5 -10.44 19.42 -1.51
CA LEU A 5 -9.60 20.05 -0.49
C LEU A 5 -10.44 20.64 0.66
N GLU A 6 -11.61 21.18 0.37
CA GLU A 6 -12.53 21.73 1.39
C GLU A 6 -12.98 20.62 2.36
N LYS A 7 -13.36 19.45 1.83
CA LYS A 7 -13.75 18.30 2.65
C LYS A 7 -12.60 17.84 3.55
N VAL A 8 -11.39 17.70 2.98
CA VAL A 8 -10.20 17.31 3.74
C VAL A 8 -9.85 18.37 4.79
N SER A 9 -9.90 19.65 4.45
CA SER A 9 -9.62 20.75 5.38
C SER A 9 -10.60 20.81 6.55
N ALA A 10 -11.87 20.49 6.28
CA ALA A 10 -12.89 20.49 7.32
C ALA A 10 -12.79 19.28 8.26
N THR A 11 -12.39 18.12 7.73
CA THR A 11 -12.41 16.85 8.48
C THR A 11 -11.04 16.50 9.09
N ALA A 12 -9.96 16.72 8.35
CA ALA A 12 -8.59 16.35 8.71
C ALA A 12 -7.60 17.46 8.35
N PRO A 13 -7.66 18.64 9.01
CA PRO A 13 -6.79 19.78 8.66
C PRO A 13 -5.30 19.46 8.75
N GLY A 14 -4.89 18.53 9.60
CA GLY A 14 -3.50 18.07 9.70
C GLY A 14 -2.98 17.33 8.46
N LEU A 15 -3.84 16.90 7.55
CA LEU A 15 -3.46 16.19 6.33
C LEU A 15 -3.39 17.08 5.08
N ILE A 16 -3.63 18.40 5.20
CA ILE A 16 -3.73 19.30 4.05
C ILE A 16 -2.43 19.31 3.21
N ASP A 17 -1.27 19.33 3.85
CA ASP A 17 0.02 19.39 3.14
C ASP A 17 0.31 18.05 2.45
N LEU A 18 0.02 16.93 3.11
CA LEU A 18 0.08 15.60 2.51
C LEU A 18 -0.85 15.47 1.30
N TYR A 19 -2.09 15.94 1.44
CA TYR A 19 -3.06 15.94 0.35
C TYR A 19 -2.57 16.76 -0.86
N LYS A 20 -2.03 17.97 -0.62
CA LYS A 20 -1.48 18.79 -1.70
C LYS A 20 -0.28 18.14 -2.39
N SER A 21 0.64 17.55 -1.61
CA SER A 21 1.80 16.84 -2.14
C SER A 21 1.39 15.62 -2.99
N ALA A 22 0.43 14.83 -2.52
CA ALA A 22 -0.12 13.71 -3.29
C ALA A 22 -0.73 14.16 -4.62
N ARG A 23 -1.47 15.28 -4.63
CA ARG A 23 -2.05 15.86 -5.85
C ARG A 23 -0.99 16.21 -6.89
N VAL A 24 0.14 16.79 -6.46
CA VAL A 24 1.24 17.14 -7.36
C VAL A 24 1.79 15.89 -8.04
N SER A 25 2.08 14.83 -7.29
CA SER A 25 2.60 13.56 -7.83
C SER A 25 1.59 12.86 -8.74
N LEU A 26 0.31 12.83 -8.38
CA LEU A 26 -0.76 12.30 -9.22
C LEU A 26 -0.86 13.05 -10.55
N THR A 27 -0.80 14.38 -10.54
CA THR A 27 -0.86 15.22 -11.74
C THR A 27 0.37 14.97 -12.63
N LYS A 28 1.56 14.93 -12.05
CA LYS A 28 2.82 14.64 -12.75
C LYS A 28 2.79 13.29 -13.50
N ARG A 29 2.05 12.32 -12.96
CA ARG A 29 1.92 10.98 -13.53
C ARG A 29 0.66 10.75 -14.37
N GLY A 30 -0.12 11.80 -14.62
CA GLY A 30 -1.36 11.71 -15.41
C GLY A 30 -2.49 10.97 -14.69
N LEU A 31 -2.43 10.85 -13.36
CA LEU A 31 -3.39 10.12 -12.53
C LEU A 31 -4.42 11.02 -11.84
N GLN A 32 -4.53 12.30 -12.21
CA GLN A 32 -5.45 13.27 -11.56
C GLN A 32 -6.93 12.90 -11.66
N HIS A 33 -7.28 12.01 -12.57
CA HIS A 33 -8.65 11.50 -12.76
C HIS A 33 -8.75 9.99 -12.55
N ALA A 34 -7.66 9.36 -12.11
CA ALA A 34 -7.68 7.94 -11.81
C ALA A 34 -8.56 7.65 -10.59
N ARG A 35 -9.17 6.47 -10.59
CA ARG A 35 -9.88 5.93 -9.44
C ARG A 35 -9.23 4.62 -9.02
N ALA A 36 -9.14 4.41 -7.73
CA ALA A 36 -8.66 3.15 -7.16
C ALA A 36 -9.14 3.01 -5.71
N ALA A 37 -9.52 1.82 -5.32
CA ALA A 37 -9.64 1.44 -3.91
C ALA A 37 -8.23 1.32 -3.32
N VAL A 38 -7.92 2.07 -2.27
CA VAL A 38 -6.59 2.06 -1.66
C VAL A 38 -6.59 1.19 -0.42
N TYR A 39 -5.63 0.28 -0.33
CA TYR A 39 -5.40 -0.60 0.81
C TYR A 39 -4.03 -0.33 1.43
N LEU A 40 -3.93 -0.48 2.74
CA LEU A 40 -2.68 -0.44 3.47
C LEU A 40 -2.44 -1.78 4.18
N VAL A 41 -1.29 -2.38 3.94
CA VAL A 41 -0.84 -3.59 4.64
C VAL A 41 0.36 -3.24 5.50
N LEU A 42 0.29 -3.54 6.78
CA LEU A 42 1.31 -3.17 7.77
C LEU A 42 1.91 -4.40 8.42
N ASP A 43 3.21 -4.55 8.26
CA ASP A 43 4.02 -5.57 8.92
C ASP A 43 4.06 -5.33 10.44
N ARG A 44 3.75 -6.38 11.21
CA ARG A 44 3.90 -6.44 12.67
C ARG A 44 4.88 -7.53 13.10
N SER A 45 5.89 -7.85 12.29
CA SER A 45 7.00 -8.68 12.73
C SER A 45 7.77 -8.01 13.89
N GLY A 46 8.48 -8.81 14.66
CA GLY A 46 9.15 -8.31 15.87
C GLY A 46 10.16 -7.19 15.62
N SER A 47 10.80 -7.15 14.45
CA SER A 47 11.74 -6.13 13.99
C SER A 47 11.08 -4.75 13.78
N MET A 48 9.78 -4.71 13.51
CA MET A 48 9.02 -3.48 13.29
C MET A 48 8.79 -2.61 14.54
N ARG A 49 9.09 -3.11 15.75
CA ARG A 49 8.87 -2.38 17.02
C ARG A 49 9.43 -0.95 17.03
N PRO A 50 10.65 -0.68 16.56
CA PRO A 50 11.19 0.68 16.53
C PRO A 50 10.34 1.62 15.66
N HIS A 51 9.85 1.17 14.51
CA HIS A 51 9.07 1.96 13.57
C HIS A 51 7.67 2.31 14.12
N TYR A 52 7.03 1.39 14.88
CA TYR A 52 5.78 1.72 15.59
C TYR A 52 6.03 2.72 16.72
N ARG A 53 7.08 2.52 17.53
CA ARG A 53 7.42 3.43 18.65
C ARG A 53 7.78 4.84 18.20
N SER A 54 8.48 4.97 17.10
CA SER A 54 8.91 6.27 16.56
C SER A 54 7.77 7.07 15.91
N GLY A 55 6.61 6.44 15.68
CA GLY A 55 5.51 7.02 14.95
C GLY A 55 5.68 6.98 13.43
N ALA A 56 6.73 6.33 12.90
CA ALA A 56 6.97 6.24 11.46
C ALA A 56 5.82 5.52 10.72
N VAL A 57 5.28 4.44 11.30
CA VAL A 57 4.16 3.70 10.71
C VAL A 57 2.87 4.52 10.72
N GLN A 58 2.61 5.28 11.79
CA GLN A 58 1.47 6.19 11.88
C GLN A 58 1.54 7.28 10.79
N HIS A 59 2.69 7.93 10.67
CA HIS A 59 2.90 8.96 9.65
C HIS A 59 2.73 8.41 8.23
N PHE A 60 3.30 7.25 7.96
CA PHE A 60 3.14 6.56 6.68
C PHE A 60 1.68 6.24 6.35
N ALA A 61 0.90 5.79 7.35
CA ALA A 61 -0.53 5.54 7.17
C ALA A 61 -1.31 6.82 6.86
N GLU A 62 -0.94 7.95 7.46
CA GLU A 62 -1.52 9.27 7.14
C GLU A 62 -1.17 9.73 5.72
N GLN A 63 0.05 9.46 5.24
CA GLN A 63 0.45 9.70 3.86
C GLN A 63 -0.39 8.87 2.88
N VAL A 64 -0.60 7.58 3.16
CA VAL A 64 -1.46 6.71 2.33
C VAL A 64 -2.92 7.16 2.35
N LEU A 65 -3.44 7.58 3.51
CA LEU A 65 -4.79 8.12 3.64
C LEU A 65 -4.97 9.41 2.82
N ALA A 66 -3.99 10.32 2.84
CA ALA A 66 -4.04 11.55 2.05
C ALA A 66 -3.99 11.26 0.53
N LEU A 67 -3.24 10.24 0.10
CA LEU A 67 -3.24 9.76 -1.28
C LEU A 67 -4.61 9.18 -1.67
N SER A 68 -5.20 8.35 -0.81
CA SER A 68 -6.49 7.71 -1.05
C SER A 68 -7.60 8.73 -1.26
N ALA A 69 -7.56 9.86 -0.56
CA ALA A 69 -8.54 10.93 -0.70
C ALA A 69 -8.64 11.53 -2.13
N HIS A 70 -7.64 11.31 -2.99
CA HIS A 70 -7.69 11.66 -4.40
C HIS A 70 -8.23 10.55 -5.30
N LEU A 71 -7.99 9.30 -4.93
CA LEU A 71 -8.29 8.11 -5.73
C LEU A 71 -9.66 7.51 -5.41
N ASP A 72 -10.15 7.75 -4.19
CA ASP A 72 -11.44 7.28 -3.69
C ASP A 72 -12.25 8.44 -3.10
N ASP A 73 -13.54 8.23 -2.82
CA ASP A 73 -14.45 9.27 -2.36
C ASP A 73 -15.05 9.02 -0.96
N ASP A 74 -14.69 7.90 -0.32
CA ASP A 74 -15.17 7.56 1.02
C ASP A 74 -14.28 8.11 2.16
N GLY A 75 -13.03 8.47 1.87
CA GLY A 75 -12.06 9.00 2.84
C GLY A 75 -11.61 7.96 3.87
N ARG A 76 -11.59 6.69 3.48
CA ARG A 76 -11.24 5.54 4.31
C ARG A 76 -10.19 4.67 3.62
N VAL A 77 -9.33 4.04 4.41
CA VAL A 77 -8.36 3.06 3.94
C VAL A 77 -8.45 1.83 4.82
N PRO A 78 -8.84 0.67 4.27
CA PRO A 78 -8.73 -0.59 4.97
C PRO A 78 -7.26 -0.90 5.28
N VAL A 79 -6.98 -1.29 6.53
CA VAL A 79 -5.65 -1.61 7.03
C VAL A 79 -5.62 -3.07 7.45
N VAL A 80 -4.72 -3.83 6.85
CA VAL A 80 -4.45 -5.23 7.21
C VAL A 80 -3.14 -5.28 8.00
N PHE A 81 -3.22 -5.63 9.27
CA PHE A 81 -2.06 -5.90 10.11
C PHE A 81 -1.70 -7.38 10.02
N PHE A 82 -0.44 -7.69 9.78
CA PHE A 82 0.01 -9.08 9.67
C PHE A 82 1.34 -9.33 10.36
N SER A 83 1.52 -10.57 10.77
CA SER A 83 2.80 -11.12 11.24
C SER A 83 2.88 -12.62 10.89
N THR A 84 2.80 -13.51 11.85
CA THR A 84 2.66 -14.98 11.61
C THR A 84 1.34 -15.31 10.93
N GLY A 85 0.31 -14.52 11.15
CA GLY A 85 -1.01 -14.56 10.52
C GLY A 85 -1.51 -13.18 10.17
N VAL A 86 -2.79 -13.04 9.92
CA VAL A 86 -3.47 -11.75 9.92
C VAL A 86 -3.80 -11.40 11.37
N ASP A 87 -3.15 -10.38 11.90
CA ASP A 87 -3.31 -9.97 13.30
C ASP A 87 -4.60 -9.17 13.51
N GLY A 88 -5.05 -8.46 12.49
CA GLY A 88 -6.29 -7.70 12.50
C GLY A 88 -6.54 -6.98 11.19
N ILE A 89 -7.80 -6.65 10.95
CA ILE A 89 -8.25 -5.79 9.84
C ILE A 89 -9.05 -4.66 10.46
N ALA A 90 -8.72 -3.44 10.10
CA ALA A 90 -9.35 -2.23 10.61
C ALA A 90 -9.37 -1.16 9.50
N GLU A 91 -9.75 0.06 9.85
CA GLU A 91 -9.71 1.21 8.95
C GLU A 91 -9.00 2.39 9.60
N ILE A 92 -8.34 3.20 8.77
CA ILE A 92 -7.98 4.58 9.07
C ILE A 92 -8.83 5.49 8.16
N SER A 93 -9.33 6.59 8.71
CA SER A 93 -10.22 7.51 7.99
C SER A 93 -9.89 8.97 8.30
N LEU A 94 -10.39 9.90 7.48
CA LEU A 94 -10.15 11.33 7.68
C LEU A 94 -10.64 11.82 9.05
N ASP A 95 -11.72 11.27 9.56
CA ASP A 95 -12.30 11.61 10.86
C ASP A 95 -11.70 10.82 12.04
N ASP A 96 -10.93 9.75 11.78
CA ASP A 96 -10.24 8.95 12.80
C ASP A 96 -8.84 8.53 12.35
N HIS A 97 -7.95 9.50 12.09
CA HIS A 97 -6.56 9.23 11.72
C HIS A 97 -5.56 9.46 12.87
N LEU A 98 -5.86 10.41 13.77
CA LEU A 98 -4.92 10.81 14.83
C LEU A 98 -4.57 9.65 15.75
N ASN A 99 -3.29 9.26 15.74
CA ASN A 99 -2.77 8.11 16.50
C ASN A 99 -3.57 6.80 16.29
N ARG A 100 -4.27 6.68 15.17
CA ARG A 100 -5.13 5.51 14.88
C ARG A 100 -4.32 4.23 14.82
N ILE A 101 -3.20 4.24 14.11
CA ILE A 101 -2.32 3.06 13.98
C ILE A 101 -1.73 2.65 15.33
N GLY A 102 -1.30 3.62 16.16
CA GLY A 102 -0.80 3.34 17.50
C GLY A 102 -1.85 2.68 18.41
N ARG A 103 -3.08 3.17 18.40
CA ARG A 103 -4.21 2.59 19.16
C ARG A 103 -4.53 1.17 18.69
N LEU A 104 -4.62 0.94 17.36
CA LEU A 104 -4.88 -0.38 16.80
C LEU A 104 -3.74 -1.34 17.12
N HIS A 105 -2.47 -0.93 16.90
CA HIS A 105 -1.30 -1.73 17.20
C HIS A 105 -1.24 -2.18 18.67
N SER A 106 -1.57 -1.27 19.59
CA SER A 106 -1.56 -1.55 21.04
C SER A 106 -2.65 -2.54 21.46
N ALA A 107 -3.76 -2.62 20.72
CA ALA A 107 -4.85 -3.56 20.96
C ALA A 107 -4.58 -4.96 20.38
N LEU A 108 -3.64 -5.09 19.44
CA LEU A 108 -3.26 -6.35 18.85
C LEU A 108 -2.22 -7.07 19.71
N GLY A 109 -2.26 -8.39 19.70
CA GLY A 109 -1.40 -9.22 20.53
C GLY A 109 0.08 -9.26 20.14
N HIS A 110 0.68 -10.42 20.29
CA HIS A 110 2.10 -10.64 20.04
C HIS A 110 2.52 -10.28 18.60
N MET A 111 3.71 -9.69 18.45
CA MET A 111 4.37 -9.45 17.17
C MET A 111 5.12 -10.71 16.75
N GLY A 112 4.84 -11.21 15.54
CA GLY A 112 5.30 -12.53 15.10
C GLY A 112 6.32 -12.50 13.98
N ARG A 113 6.16 -13.42 13.03
CA ARG A 113 6.95 -13.59 11.80
C ARG A 113 6.34 -12.75 10.66
N THR A 114 6.68 -13.09 9.39
CA THR A 114 6.38 -12.25 8.23
C THR A 114 5.79 -13.10 7.10
N ASN A 115 4.49 -13.42 7.20
CA ASN A 115 3.79 -14.24 6.21
C ASN A 115 2.99 -13.39 5.21
N TYR A 116 3.66 -12.85 4.19
CA TYR A 116 3.06 -11.98 3.16
C TYR A 116 1.81 -12.57 2.52
N HIS A 117 1.85 -13.84 2.12
CA HIS A 117 0.77 -14.49 1.38
C HIS A 117 -0.56 -14.50 2.14
N LEU A 118 -0.53 -14.51 3.48
CA LEU A 118 -1.74 -14.44 4.29
C LEU A 118 -2.35 -13.03 4.30
N ALA A 119 -1.50 -12.01 4.39
CA ALA A 119 -1.94 -10.61 4.27
C ALA A 119 -2.49 -10.32 2.86
N MET A 120 -1.80 -10.77 1.82
CA MET A 120 -2.24 -10.63 0.43
C MET A 120 -3.60 -11.30 0.21
N LYS A 121 -3.78 -12.53 0.71
CA LYS A 121 -5.06 -13.25 0.65
C LYS A 121 -6.19 -12.50 1.37
N ALA A 122 -5.89 -11.87 2.51
CA ALA A 122 -6.87 -11.07 3.25
C ALA A 122 -7.32 -9.85 2.45
N VAL A 123 -6.38 -9.12 1.83
CA VAL A 123 -6.70 -7.98 0.95
C VAL A 123 -7.54 -8.42 -0.23
N ILE A 124 -7.12 -9.47 -0.95
CA ILE A 124 -7.85 -10.01 -2.11
C ILE A 124 -9.31 -10.35 -1.73
N ARG A 125 -9.47 -11.07 -0.61
CA ARG A 125 -10.80 -11.42 -0.12
C ARG A 125 -11.65 -10.20 0.22
N HIS A 126 -11.05 -9.21 0.90
CA HIS A 126 -11.75 -7.98 1.27
C HIS A 126 -12.18 -7.21 0.01
N TYR A 127 -11.28 -7.06 -0.97
CA TYR A 127 -11.58 -6.41 -2.24
C TYR A 127 -12.72 -7.11 -2.99
N GLN A 128 -12.68 -8.43 -3.12
CA GLN A 128 -13.74 -9.19 -3.79
C GLN A 128 -15.10 -9.08 -3.08
N LEU A 129 -15.11 -9.01 -1.75
CA LEU A 129 -16.34 -8.89 -0.96
C LEU A 129 -16.88 -7.46 -0.92
N SER A 130 -16.05 -6.45 -1.16
CA SER A 130 -16.47 -5.04 -1.14
C SER A 130 -17.38 -4.67 -2.31
N GLY A 131 -17.36 -5.46 -3.40
CA GLY A 131 -18.07 -5.14 -4.64
C GLY A 131 -17.46 -3.95 -5.40
N ALA A 132 -16.24 -3.53 -5.07
CA ALA A 132 -15.54 -2.47 -5.77
C ALA A 132 -15.35 -2.83 -7.25
N THR A 133 -15.61 -1.88 -8.12
CA THR A 133 -15.40 -1.97 -9.57
C THR A 133 -14.12 -1.25 -10.02
N ASP A 134 -13.66 -0.27 -9.22
CA ASP A 134 -12.40 0.41 -9.46
C ASP A 134 -11.22 -0.51 -9.13
N PRO A 135 -10.06 -0.39 -9.81
CA PRO A 135 -8.87 -1.17 -9.47
C PRO A 135 -8.40 -0.89 -8.04
N ALA A 136 -7.64 -1.81 -7.46
CA ALA A 136 -7.04 -1.62 -6.15
C ALA A 136 -5.55 -1.24 -6.26
N LEU A 137 -5.14 -0.23 -5.49
CA LEU A 137 -3.75 0.09 -5.17
C LEU A 137 -3.47 -0.38 -3.75
N VAL A 138 -2.66 -1.41 -3.60
CA VAL A 138 -2.27 -1.94 -2.29
C VAL A 138 -0.87 -1.45 -1.94
N VAL A 139 -0.77 -0.64 -0.92
CA VAL A 139 0.51 -0.22 -0.34
C VAL A 139 0.89 -1.22 0.75
N PHE A 140 1.92 -2.03 0.47
CA PHE A 140 2.35 -3.13 1.34
C PHE A 140 3.68 -2.77 2.02
N GLN A 141 3.63 -2.40 3.29
CA GLN A 141 4.81 -2.01 4.08
C GLN A 141 5.38 -3.21 4.85
N THR A 142 6.71 -3.33 4.84
CA THR A 142 7.47 -4.35 5.55
C THR A 142 8.90 -3.87 5.82
N ASP A 143 9.61 -4.49 6.77
CA ASP A 143 11.02 -4.23 7.03
C ASP A 143 11.95 -5.40 6.65
N GLY A 144 11.44 -6.43 5.99
CA GLY A 144 12.23 -7.58 5.60
C GLY A 144 11.54 -8.54 4.66
N GLY A 145 12.19 -9.65 4.35
CA GLY A 145 11.67 -10.68 3.47
C GLY A 145 10.60 -11.56 4.13
N PRO A 146 9.78 -12.26 3.32
CA PRO A 146 8.74 -13.14 3.83
C PRO A 146 9.32 -14.46 4.38
N THR A 147 8.62 -15.02 5.36
CA THR A 147 8.93 -16.35 5.90
C THR A 147 8.88 -17.43 4.81
N SER A 148 7.94 -17.33 3.87
CA SER A 148 7.84 -18.22 2.71
C SER A 148 7.89 -17.41 1.41
N ARG A 149 9.06 -17.39 0.77
CA ARG A 149 9.26 -16.72 -0.53
C ARG A 149 8.43 -17.33 -1.64
N ALA A 150 8.29 -18.65 -1.65
CA ALA A 150 7.48 -19.36 -2.64
C ALA A 150 5.99 -18.98 -2.51
N ALA A 151 5.43 -19.03 -1.30
CA ALA A 151 4.04 -18.69 -1.08
C ALA A 151 3.72 -17.22 -1.42
N ALA A 152 4.64 -16.29 -1.12
CA ALA A 152 4.47 -14.88 -1.47
C ALA A 152 4.49 -14.65 -2.98
N ARG A 153 5.46 -15.27 -3.69
CA ARG A 153 5.55 -15.22 -5.15
C ARG A 153 4.31 -15.81 -5.82
N ASP A 154 3.90 -17.01 -5.40
CA ASP A 154 2.77 -17.72 -6.01
C ASP A 154 1.46 -16.94 -5.79
N MET A 155 1.30 -16.29 -4.63
CA MET A 155 0.16 -15.41 -4.36
C MET A 155 0.18 -14.17 -5.25
N LEU A 156 1.36 -13.55 -5.49
CA LEU A 156 1.46 -12.41 -6.40
C LEU A 156 1.11 -12.79 -7.84
N CYS A 157 1.58 -13.94 -8.30
CA CYS A 157 1.25 -14.44 -9.64
C CYS A 157 -0.25 -14.70 -9.80
N LEU A 158 -0.90 -15.30 -8.79
CA LEU A 158 -2.34 -15.50 -8.78
C LEU A 158 -3.10 -14.17 -8.77
N ALA A 159 -2.64 -13.20 -7.97
CA ALA A 159 -3.24 -11.88 -7.87
C ALA A 159 -3.10 -11.04 -9.16
N ALA A 160 -2.20 -11.41 -10.08
CA ALA A 160 -2.03 -10.69 -11.35
C ALA A 160 -3.19 -10.88 -12.33
N GLU A 161 -4.09 -11.84 -12.06
CA GLU A 161 -5.35 -12.01 -12.80
C GLU A 161 -6.48 -11.12 -12.26
N LEU A 162 -6.23 -10.41 -11.15
CA LEU A 162 -7.18 -9.52 -10.50
C LEU A 162 -6.80 -8.04 -10.75
N PRO A 163 -7.73 -7.11 -10.68
CA PRO A 163 -7.46 -5.69 -10.86
C PRO A 163 -6.78 -5.08 -9.60
N ILE A 164 -5.64 -5.66 -9.19
CA ILE A 164 -4.93 -5.29 -7.96
C ILE A 164 -3.44 -5.07 -8.28
N TYR A 165 -2.94 -3.87 -7.98
CA TYR A 165 -1.52 -3.52 -8.03
C TYR A 165 -0.92 -3.47 -6.62
N TRP A 166 0.26 -4.06 -6.45
CA TRP A 166 0.97 -4.18 -5.18
C TRP A 166 2.21 -3.29 -5.15
N GLN A 167 2.16 -2.18 -4.44
CA GLN A 167 3.34 -1.35 -4.20
C GLN A 167 3.97 -1.75 -2.86
N PHE A 168 5.05 -2.51 -2.93
CA PHE A 168 5.84 -2.87 -1.75
C PHE A 168 6.72 -1.70 -1.31
N VAL A 169 6.77 -1.46 0.01
CA VAL A 169 7.57 -0.39 0.62
C VAL A 169 8.42 -0.97 1.75
N GLY A 170 9.73 -0.91 1.59
CA GLY A 170 10.68 -1.44 2.56
C GLY A 170 11.15 -0.38 3.56
N PHE A 171 10.94 -0.62 4.85
CA PHE A 171 11.52 0.17 5.93
C PHE A 171 12.81 -0.49 6.40
N GLY A 172 13.96 0.08 6.14
CA GLY A 172 15.27 -0.49 6.48
C GLY A 172 16.37 -0.01 5.55
N ASP A 173 17.57 -0.53 5.70
CA ASP A 173 18.68 -0.20 4.82
C ASP A 173 18.38 -0.68 3.38
N PRO A 174 18.39 0.22 2.39
CA PRO A 174 18.19 -0.15 1.00
C PRO A 174 19.15 -1.24 0.49
N ALA A 175 20.33 -1.35 1.06
CA ALA A 175 21.31 -2.37 0.70
C ALA A 175 21.06 -3.72 1.37
N ASP A 176 20.10 -3.83 2.28
CA ASP A 176 19.84 -5.06 3.01
C ASP A 176 19.46 -6.22 2.07
N GLN A 177 20.06 -7.38 2.32
CA GLN A 177 19.76 -8.61 1.59
C GLN A 177 18.31 -9.10 1.81
N GLU A 178 17.68 -8.69 2.90
CA GLU A 178 16.26 -8.98 3.15
C GLU A 178 15.34 -8.42 2.06
N PHE A 179 15.71 -7.31 1.42
CA PHE A 179 14.98 -6.74 0.28
C PHE A 179 15.30 -7.37 -1.07
N ALA A 180 16.29 -8.25 -1.16
CA ALA A 180 16.61 -8.93 -2.42
C ALA A 180 15.42 -9.74 -2.98
N PHE A 181 14.58 -10.27 -2.09
CA PHE A 181 13.34 -10.96 -2.50
C PHE A 181 12.33 -9.98 -3.12
N LEU A 182 12.11 -8.81 -2.52
CA LEU A 182 11.16 -7.81 -3.04
C LEU A 182 11.59 -7.27 -4.40
N ARG A 183 12.90 -7.03 -4.61
CA ARG A 183 13.42 -6.66 -5.93
C ARG A 183 13.14 -7.74 -6.98
N ARG A 184 13.40 -9.01 -6.65
CA ARG A 184 13.09 -10.13 -7.56
C ARG A 184 11.61 -10.36 -7.77
N LEU A 185 10.77 -9.98 -6.81
CA LEU A 185 9.32 -10.07 -6.91
C LEU A 185 8.77 -9.03 -7.90
N ASP A 186 9.33 -7.83 -7.87
CA ASP A 186 9.09 -6.76 -8.82
C ASP A 186 9.51 -7.16 -10.24
N GLU A 187 10.66 -7.80 -10.39
CA GLU A 187 11.27 -8.21 -11.67
C GLU A 187 10.76 -9.56 -12.24
N LEU A 188 9.67 -10.14 -11.69
CA LEU A 188 9.15 -11.42 -12.20
C LEU A 188 8.72 -11.33 -13.67
N PRO A 189 9.11 -12.31 -14.53
CA PRO A 189 8.84 -12.24 -15.95
C PRO A 189 7.36 -12.18 -16.32
N VAL A 190 7.05 -11.29 -17.28
CA VAL A 190 5.74 -11.14 -17.94
C VAL A 190 5.92 -11.49 -19.42
N PRO A 191 5.04 -12.26 -20.06
CA PRO A 191 3.85 -12.96 -19.52
C PRO A 191 4.16 -14.35 -18.94
N ALA A 192 5.41 -14.76 -18.86
CA ALA A 192 5.79 -16.15 -18.56
C ALA A 192 5.36 -16.65 -17.16
N ARG A 193 5.25 -15.74 -16.19
CA ARG A 193 4.86 -16.05 -14.80
C ARG A 193 3.56 -15.42 -14.40
N ARG A 194 3.20 -14.28 -14.98
CA ARG A 194 2.00 -13.49 -14.67
C ARG A 194 1.57 -12.71 -15.92
N PRO A 195 0.25 -12.48 -16.15
CA PRO A 195 -0.23 -11.81 -17.36
C PRO A 195 0.22 -10.35 -17.45
N VAL A 196 0.35 -9.67 -16.32
CA VAL A 196 0.77 -8.28 -16.21
C VAL A 196 1.76 -8.12 -15.05
N ASP A 197 2.57 -7.08 -15.14
CA ASP A 197 3.43 -6.65 -14.05
C ASP A 197 2.59 -5.90 -12.99
N ASN A 198 2.18 -6.61 -11.94
CA ASN A 198 1.28 -6.13 -10.90
C ASN A 198 1.99 -5.74 -9.61
N ALA A 199 3.30 -5.51 -9.65
CA ALA A 199 4.07 -5.16 -8.45
C ALA A 199 5.07 -4.04 -8.72
N GLY A 200 5.39 -3.27 -7.69
CA GLY A 200 6.52 -2.36 -7.60
C GLY A 200 7.17 -2.45 -6.23
N PHE A 201 8.44 -2.09 -6.15
CA PHE A 201 9.17 -2.05 -4.88
C PHE A 201 9.91 -0.72 -4.69
N PHE A 202 9.78 -0.14 -3.52
CA PHE A 202 10.47 1.07 -3.09
C PHE A 202 11.13 0.86 -1.72
N PRO A 203 12.46 0.94 -1.60
CA PRO A 203 13.15 0.94 -0.31
C PRO A 203 13.13 2.35 0.29
N ALA A 204 12.31 2.54 1.33
CA ALA A 204 12.09 3.85 1.96
C ALA A 204 13.16 4.24 2.99
N GLY A 205 14.19 3.41 3.19
CA GLY A 205 15.28 3.67 4.11
C GLY A 205 14.96 3.36 5.57
N GLN A 206 15.95 3.58 6.44
CA GLN A 206 15.85 3.34 7.89
C GLN A 206 14.81 4.22 8.57
N ASP A 207 14.74 5.49 8.15
CA ASP A 207 13.67 6.41 8.55
C ASP A 207 12.91 6.87 7.30
N PRO A 208 11.72 6.32 7.03
CA PRO A 208 10.93 6.69 5.87
C PRO A 208 10.53 8.18 5.87
N ARG A 209 10.56 8.86 7.03
CA ARG A 209 10.29 10.30 7.16
C ARG A 209 11.42 11.19 6.67
N ALA A 210 12.59 10.62 6.33
CA ALA A 210 13.68 11.35 5.69
C ALA A 210 13.38 11.72 4.22
N HIS A 211 12.43 11.02 3.58
CA HIS A 211 11.92 11.42 2.28
C HIS A 211 10.96 12.60 2.42
N THR A 212 10.99 13.50 1.42
CA THR A 212 9.89 14.47 1.29
C THR A 212 8.60 13.74 0.92
N ASP A 213 7.45 14.32 1.27
CA ASP A 213 6.16 13.73 0.90
C ASP A 213 6.02 13.59 -0.62
N ALA A 214 6.52 14.55 -1.39
CA ALA A 214 6.51 14.50 -2.85
C ALA A 214 7.35 13.33 -3.39
N ASP A 215 8.55 13.10 -2.85
CA ASP A 215 9.40 11.97 -3.25
C ASP A 215 8.72 10.63 -2.91
N LEU A 216 8.14 10.53 -1.72
CA LEU A 216 7.41 9.33 -1.31
C LEU A 216 6.25 9.02 -2.28
N TYR A 217 5.41 10.01 -2.59
CA TYR A 217 4.28 9.80 -3.50
C TYR A 217 4.75 9.48 -4.93
N ASP A 218 5.81 10.11 -5.40
CA ASP A 218 6.41 9.76 -6.69
C ASP A 218 6.83 8.29 -6.74
N HIS A 219 7.43 7.77 -5.67
CA HIS A 219 7.79 6.35 -5.57
C HIS A 219 6.60 5.42 -5.43
N LEU A 220 5.60 5.77 -4.59
CA LEU A 220 4.40 4.96 -4.42
C LEU A 220 3.61 4.76 -5.72
N LEU A 221 3.70 5.73 -6.64
CA LEU A 221 2.94 5.74 -7.88
C LEU A 221 3.76 5.32 -9.11
N THR A 222 5.04 4.92 -8.95
CA THR A 222 5.95 4.73 -10.11
C THR A 222 5.41 3.75 -11.14
N GLY A 223 5.03 2.55 -10.79
CA GLY A 223 4.58 1.51 -11.73
C GLY A 223 3.05 1.48 -11.94
N PHE A 224 2.30 2.25 -11.19
CA PHE A 224 0.83 2.17 -11.21
C PHE A 224 0.21 2.62 -12.55
N PRO A 225 0.65 3.72 -13.22
CA PRO A 225 0.11 4.13 -14.53
C PRO A 225 0.36 3.10 -15.62
N GLU A 226 1.56 2.54 -15.66
CA GLU A 226 1.96 1.52 -16.62
C GLU A 226 1.16 0.24 -16.43
N TRP A 227 0.96 -0.16 -15.17
CA TRP A 227 0.11 -1.30 -14.85
C TRP A 227 -1.35 -1.07 -15.23
N LEU A 228 -1.93 0.11 -14.98
CA LEU A 228 -3.29 0.42 -15.41
C LEU A 228 -3.47 0.23 -16.91
N THR A 229 -2.49 0.65 -17.70
CA THR A 229 -2.49 0.49 -19.16
C THR A 229 -2.39 -0.97 -19.57
N ALA A 230 -1.43 -1.70 -18.98
CA ALA A 230 -1.20 -3.12 -19.28
C ALA A 230 -2.37 -4.00 -18.84
N ALA A 231 -2.97 -3.72 -17.67
CA ALA A 231 -4.09 -4.47 -17.14
C ALA A 231 -5.38 -4.31 -17.98
N ARG A 232 -5.61 -3.11 -18.54
CA ARG A 232 -6.69 -2.89 -19.52
C ARG A 232 -6.43 -3.66 -20.82
N ALA A 233 -5.20 -3.61 -21.33
CA ALA A 233 -4.83 -4.35 -22.55
C ALA A 233 -4.92 -5.87 -22.37
N ALA A 234 -4.67 -6.38 -21.17
CA ALA A 234 -4.80 -7.81 -20.81
C ALA A 234 -6.23 -8.24 -20.47
N GLY A 235 -7.20 -7.30 -20.40
CA GLY A 235 -8.58 -7.60 -19.99
C GLY A 235 -8.76 -7.89 -18.49
N THR A 236 -7.75 -7.55 -17.67
CA THR A 236 -7.83 -7.67 -16.20
C THR A 236 -8.62 -6.50 -15.60
N LEU A 237 -8.66 -5.37 -16.29
CA LEU A 237 -9.51 -4.22 -15.99
C LEU A 237 -10.52 -4.04 -17.12
N ASP A 238 -11.79 -3.83 -16.76
CA ASP A 238 -12.80 -3.42 -17.73
C ASP A 238 -12.40 -2.08 -18.37
N GLY A 239 -12.57 -2.00 -19.68
CA GLY A 239 -12.34 -0.75 -20.41
C GLY A 239 -13.39 0.28 -19.99
N GLY A 240 -13.01 1.28 -19.20
CA GLY A 240 -13.84 2.42 -18.87
C GLY A 240 -14.00 3.35 -20.04
#